data_839cf2d4ae8a71c75f8928402483517d
#
_entry.id   839cf2d4ae8a71c75f8928402483517d
#
_cell.length_a   1.000
_cell.length_b   1.000
_cell.length_c   1.000
_cell.angle_alpha   90.00
_cell.angle_beta   90.00
_cell.angle_gamma   90.00
#
_symmetry.space_group_name_H-M   'P 1'
#
loop_
_entity.id
_entity.type
_entity.pdbx_description
1 polymer ?
#
loop_
_entity_poly.entity_id
_entity_poly.type
_entity_poly.pdbx_seq_one_letter_code
_entity_poly.pdbx_strand_id
1 'polypeptide(L)'
;MGNEVFNDFHPYQYQVFKTEPKPGESSILVRPDSIQGLSKKNLIDRYTQIDCLEYYLEKIPNDDFLGTREYDPKEKKYGKYIWKSRTQIYHLAKLFLYGITKFNLCPEISVDDEILGKGKKMRFMGIYSQNREEWIICSFGCQMDSITIVTLYDTLGMNSIEFIFKQTELTTILAESKNLEKILKMKEENKLGNVKNIIYLNCN
;
A
#
# COMPACT_ATOMS: atom_id res chain seq x y z
N MET A 1 33.16 14.72 24.39
CA MET A 1 32.16 14.17 25.32
C MET A 1 30.86 14.13 24.57
N GLY A 2 30.54 13.00 24.02
CA GLY A 2 29.30 12.79 23.23
C GLY A 2 28.09 12.72 24.15
N ASN A 3 27.11 13.53 23.89
CA ASN A 3 25.85 13.49 24.62
C ASN A 3 25.12 12.16 24.38
N GLU A 4 25.16 11.28 25.34
CA GLU A 4 24.25 10.15 25.47
C GLU A 4 22.87 10.65 25.90
N VAL A 5 22.16 11.28 25.03
CA VAL A 5 20.85 11.84 25.38
C VAL A 5 19.74 11.13 24.63
N PHE A 6 19.52 9.94 24.59
CA PHE A 6 18.28 9.26 24.14
C PHE A 6 18.34 7.75 24.31
N ASN A 7 18.87 7.27 25.43
CA ASN A 7 18.81 5.84 25.74
C ASN A 7 17.43 5.36 26.24
N ASP A 8 16.49 6.28 26.50
CA ASP A 8 15.26 5.90 27.24
C ASP A 8 14.00 5.75 26.40
N PHE A 9 14.01 6.07 25.09
CA PHE A 9 12.74 6.15 24.38
C PHE A 9 12.39 5.02 23.40
N HIS A 10 13.34 4.33 22.82
CA HIS A 10 13.02 3.14 21.99
C HIS A 10 14.23 2.21 21.86
N PRO A 11 14.16 0.96 22.32
CA PRO A 11 15.23 -0.04 22.16
C PRO A 11 15.52 -0.40 20.69
N TYR A 12 14.83 0.21 19.76
CA TYR A 12 14.92 -0.07 18.32
C TYR A 12 15.47 1.08 17.48
N GLN A 13 15.91 2.18 18.10
CA GLN A 13 16.43 3.35 17.36
C GLN A 13 17.74 3.83 17.97
N TYR A 14 18.74 4.08 17.11
CA TYR A 14 20.01 4.69 17.49
C TYR A 14 20.24 5.96 16.69
N GLN A 15 20.84 6.94 17.35
CA GLN A 15 21.27 8.17 16.71
C GLN A 15 22.59 7.93 15.98
N VAL A 16 22.70 8.37 14.73
CA VAL A 16 23.95 8.33 13.97
C VAL A 16 24.70 9.64 14.19
N PHE A 17 25.81 9.59 14.89
CA PHE A 17 26.65 10.76 15.23
C PHE A 17 27.61 11.19 14.11
N LYS A 18 27.52 10.66 12.92
CA LYS A 18 28.48 10.95 11.83
C LYS A 18 28.32 12.35 11.21
N THR A 19 27.20 13.00 11.43
CA THR A 19 26.95 14.36 10.96
C THR A 19 26.31 15.16 12.09
N GLU A 20 26.89 16.31 12.44
CA GLU A 20 26.22 17.24 13.33
C GLU A 20 24.96 17.77 12.64
N PRO A 21 23.78 17.73 13.30
CA PRO A 21 22.58 18.26 12.72
C PRO A 21 22.71 19.78 12.55
N LYS A 22 22.24 20.32 11.44
CA LYS A 22 22.17 21.76 11.24
C LYS A 22 21.14 22.40 12.20
N PRO A 23 21.24 23.69 12.50
CA PRO A 23 20.25 24.37 13.33
C PRO A 23 18.84 24.19 12.74
N GLY A 24 17.90 23.65 13.55
CA GLY A 24 16.53 23.35 13.12
C GLY A 24 16.31 21.94 12.52
N GLU A 25 17.35 21.13 12.38
CA GLU A 25 17.26 19.73 11.92
C GLU A 25 17.43 18.75 13.09
N SER A 26 16.75 17.62 13.02
CA SER A 26 17.00 16.50 13.94
C SER A 26 18.21 15.69 13.50
N SER A 27 18.81 14.96 14.44
CA SER A 27 19.81 13.94 14.11
C SER A 27 19.19 12.81 13.29
N ILE A 28 20.03 12.16 12.48
CA ILE A 28 19.61 10.95 11.75
C ILE A 28 19.42 9.81 12.74
N LEU A 29 18.23 9.23 12.79
CA LEU A 29 17.91 8.04 13.57
C LEU A 29 17.92 6.82 12.67
N VAL A 30 18.58 5.76 13.11
CA VAL A 30 18.61 4.47 12.39
C VAL A 30 18.33 3.32 13.36
N ARG A 31 17.91 2.20 12.80
CA ARG A 31 17.80 0.97 13.58
C ARG A 31 19.19 0.46 13.97
N PRO A 32 19.32 -0.27 15.10
CA PRO A 32 20.58 -0.82 15.55
C PRO A 32 21.33 -1.66 14.51
N ASP A 33 20.58 -2.47 13.79
CA ASP A 33 21.10 -3.36 12.73
C ASP A 33 21.47 -2.62 11.43
N SER A 34 21.16 -1.33 11.35
CA SER A 34 21.45 -0.48 10.19
C SER A 34 22.57 0.54 10.44
N ILE A 35 23.25 0.50 11.57
CA ILE A 35 24.35 1.44 11.91
C ILE A 35 25.50 1.35 10.91
N GLN A 36 25.80 0.14 10.41
CA GLN A 36 26.86 -0.09 9.43
C GLN A 36 26.42 0.01 7.97
N GLY A 37 25.15 0.28 7.74
CA GLY A 37 24.53 0.39 6.42
C GLY A 37 23.07 -0.06 6.46
N LEU A 38 22.32 0.24 5.41
CA LEU A 38 20.93 -0.20 5.31
C LEU A 38 20.87 -1.73 5.29
N SER A 39 20.05 -2.30 6.17
CA SER A 39 19.76 -3.73 6.15
C SER A 39 18.98 -4.07 4.89
N LYS A 40 19.43 -5.08 4.16
CA LYS A 40 18.73 -5.63 2.97
C LYS A 40 17.64 -6.63 3.34
N LYS A 41 17.59 -7.04 4.61
CA LYS A 41 16.67 -8.02 5.16
C LYS A 41 15.96 -7.47 6.38
N ASN A 42 14.77 -7.96 6.66
CA ASN A 42 14.11 -7.68 7.93
C ASN A 42 14.66 -8.58 9.08
N LEU A 43 14.12 -8.38 10.30
CA LEU A 43 14.57 -9.11 11.50
C LEU A 43 14.43 -10.63 11.42
N ILE A 44 13.57 -11.14 10.53
CA ILE A 44 13.32 -12.58 10.32
C ILE A 44 14.00 -13.14 9.07
N ASP A 45 14.97 -12.41 8.53
CA ASP A 45 15.72 -12.80 7.33
C ASP A 45 14.83 -12.99 6.07
N ARG A 46 13.87 -12.09 5.88
CA ARG A 46 12.96 -12.07 4.73
C ARG A 46 13.21 -10.83 3.87
N TYR A 47 12.95 -10.94 2.56
CA TYR A 47 13.25 -9.87 1.60
C TYR A 47 12.03 -9.04 1.21
N THR A 48 10.84 -9.64 1.22
CA THR A 48 9.60 -9.00 0.79
C THR A 48 8.54 -9.01 1.89
N GLN A 49 7.52 -8.16 1.74
CA GLN A 49 6.36 -8.18 2.65
C GLN A 49 5.59 -9.50 2.54
N ILE A 50 5.57 -10.12 1.37
CA ILE A 50 4.90 -11.41 1.17
C ILE A 50 5.66 -12.52 1.87
N ASP A 51 7.00 -12.55 1.76
CA ASP A 51 7.81 -13.51 2.54
C ASP A 51 7.56 -13.38 4.06
N CYS A 52 7.38 -12.15 4.54
CA CYS A 52 7.05 -11.91 5.94
C CYS A 52 5.64 -12.43 6.29
N LEU A 53 4.67 -12.14 5.44
CA LEU A 53 3.29 -12.59 5.64
C LEU A 53 3.22 -14.12 5.67
N GLU A 54 3.88 -14.81 4.73
CA GLU A 54 3.93 -16.27 4.65
C GLU A 54 4.65 -16.89 5.85
N TYR A 55 5.77 -16.31 6.28
CA TYR A 55 6.44 -16.76 7.50
C TYR A 55 5.53 -16.73 8.71
N TYR A 56 4.79 -15.63 8.92
CA TYR A 56 3.86 -15.54 10.06
C TYR A 56 2.58 -16.34 9.85
N LEU A 57 2.19 -16.60 8.60
CA LEU A 57 1.10 -17.53 8.30
C LEU A 57 1.40 -18.95 8.79
N GLU A 58 2.65 -19.41 8.66
CA GLU A 58 3.07 -20.71 9.20
C GLU A 58 3.15 -20.73 10.73
N LYS A 59 3.55 -19.64 11.36
CA LYS A 59 3.79 -19.56 12.81
C LYS A 59 2.53 -19.32 13.63
N ILE A 60 1.69 -18.39 13.18
CA ILE A 60 0.52 -17.89 13.89
C ILE A 60 -0.65 -17.65 12.92
N PRO A 61 -1.15 -18.71 12.25
CA PRO A 61 -2.13 -18.58 11.14
C PRO A 61 -3.47 -18.00 11.56
N ASN A 62 -3.90 -18.29 12.78
CA ASN A 62 -5.25 -18.00 13.27
C ASN A 62 -5.32 -16.76 14.16
N ASP A 63 -4.20 -16.10 14.41
CA ASP A 63 -4.19 -14.88 15.19
C ASP A 63 -4.95 -13.75 14.48
N ASP A 64 -5.59 -12.91 15.26
CA ASP A 64 -6.24 -11.68 14.82
C ASP A 64 -5.24 -10.80 14.06
N PHE A 65 -5.59 -10.41 12.85
CA PHE A 65 -4.66 -9.69 11.97
C PHE A 65 -5.22 -8.37 11.46
N LEU A 66 -6.39 -8.36 10.83
CA LEU A 66 -7.08 -7.13 10.44
C LEU A 66 -8.42 -7.04 11.12
N GLY A 67 -8.66 -5.93 11.81
CA GLY A 67 -9.90 -5.66 12.51
C GLY A 67 -10.67 -4.51 11.87
N THR A 68 -11.94 -4.74 11.56
CA THR A 68 -12.86 -3.72 11.03
C THR A 68 -14.02 -3.56 12.02
N ARG A 69 -14.43 -2.33 12.28
CA ARG A 69 -15.61 -2.05 13.09
C ARG A 69 -16.84 -1.95 12.18
N GLU A 70 -17.87 -2.70 12.54
CA GLU A 70 -19.18 -2.53 11.89
C GLU A 70 -19.78 -1.18 12.27
N TYR A 71 -20.35 -0.51 11.29
CA TYR A 71 -21.10 0.71 11.50
C TYR A 71 -22.60 0.40 11.60
N ASP A 72 -23.23 0.75 12.72
CA ASP A 72 -24.68 0.69 12.85
C ASP A 72 -25.30 2.02 12.35
N PRO A 73 -25.99 2.00 11.20
CA PRO A 73 -26.56 3.20 10.61
C PRO A 73 -27.76 3.75 11.42
N LYS A 74 -28.42 2.93 12.26
CA LYS A 74 -29.55 3.35 13.10
C LYS A 74 -29.05 4.12 14.31
N GLU A 75 -28.07 3.55 15.00
CA GLU A 75 -27.46 4.14 16.19
C GLU A 75 -26.38 5.19 15.85
N LYS A 76 -25.97 5.27 14.57
CA LYS A 76 -24.85 6.11 14.09
C LYS A 76 -23.56 5.90 14.89
N LYS A 77 -23.29 4.65 15.25
CA LYS A 77 -22.14 4.27 16.08
C LYS A 77 -21.36 3.11 15.45
N TYR A 78 -20.07 3.10 15.75
CA TYR A 78 -19.23 1.94 15.43
C TYR A 78 -19.31 0.90 16.56
N GLY A 79 -19.57 -0.35 16.21
CA GLY A 79 -19.57 -1.51 17.07
C GLY A 79 -18.17 -1.93 17.51
N LYS A 80 -18.04 -3.18 17.97
CA LYS A 80 -16.75 -3.80 18.30
C LYS A 80 -15.96 -4.10 17.03
N TYR A 81 -14.65 -4.34 17.20
CA TYR A 81 -13.83 -4.87 16.11
C TYR A 81 -14.25 -6.30 15.79
N ILE A 82 -14.44 -6.57 14.50
CA ILE A 82 -14.54 -7.91 13.93
C ILE A 82 -13.21 -8.20 13.28
N TRP A 83 -12.54 -9.23 13.79
CA TRP A 83 -11.20 -9.58 13.37
C TRP A 83 -11.21 -10.67 12.31
N LYS A 84 -10.34 -10.53 11.33
CA LYS A 84 -9.99 -11.58 10.37
C LYS A 84 -8.59 -12.09 10.69
N SER A 85 -8.45 -13.41 10.68
CA SER A 85 -7.16 -14.05 10.91
C SER A 85 -6.21 -13.83 9.72
N ARG A 86 -4.94 -14.09 9.95
CA ARG A 86 -3.90 -14.03 8.92
C ARG A 86 -4.20 -14.96 7.75
N THR A 87 -4.69 -16.18 8.05
CA THR A 87 -5.13 -17.14 7.03
C THR A 87 -6.27 -16.59 6.17
N GLN A 88 -7.27 -15.97 6.78
CA GLN A 88 -8.39 -15.40 6.05
C GLN A 88 -7.94 -14.27 5.11
N ILE A 89 -7.10 -13.37 5.60
CA ILE A 89 -6.59 -12.26 4.79
C ILE A 89 -5.71 -12.76 3.63
N TYR A 90 -4.83 -13.72 3.90
CA TYR A 90 -4.00 -14.34 2.84
C TYR A 90 -4.85 -14.99 1.75
N HIS A 91 -5.90 -15.73 2.15
CA HIS A 91 -6.83 -16.34 1.22
C HIS A 91 -7.59 -15.31 0.37
N LEU A 92 -8.11 -14.25 0.99
CA LEU A 92 -8.79 -13.16 0.29
C LEU A 92 -7.85 -12.45 -0.70
N ALA A 93 -6.59 -12.22 -0.33
CA ALA A 93 -5.58 -11.64 -1.22
C ALA A 93 -5.32 -12.52 -2.44
N LYS A 94 -5.24 -13.85 -2.27
CA LYS A 94 -5.11 -14.81 -3.38
C LYS A 94 -6.33 -14.82 -4.28
N LEU A 95 -7.54 -14.77 -3.73
CA LEU A 95 -8.78 -14.69 -4.51
C LEU A 95 -8.85 -13.38 -5.32
N PHE A 96 -8.43 -12.28 -4.71
CA PHE A 96 -8.33 -11.00 -5.40
C PHE A 96 -7.36 -11.08 -6.58
N LEU A 97 -6.15 -11.59 -6.34
CA LEU A 97 -5.15 -11.80 -7.40
C LEU A 97 -5.67 -12.70 -8.52
N TYR A 98 -6.34 -13.81 -8.16
CA TYR A 98 -6.96 -14.69 -9.14
C TYR A 98 -7.92 -13.93 -10.06
N GLY A 99 -8.78 -13.07 -9.50
CA GLY A 99 -9.69 -12.23 -10.27
C GLY A 99 -8.95 -11.27 -11.20
N ILE A 100 -7.93 -10.58 -10.70
CA ILE A 100 -7.10 -9.65 -11.49
C ILE A 100 -6.44 -10.39 -12.68
N THR A 101 -5.88 -11.55 -12.44
CA THR A 101 -5.19 -12.34 -13.46
C THR A 101 -6.16 -12.93 -14.47
N LYS A 102 -7.27 -13.54 -14.00
CA LYS A 102 -8.28 -14.17 -14.85
C LYS A 102 -8.89 -13.19 -15.85
N PHE A 103 -9.14 -11.95 -15.43
CA PHE A 103 -9.74 -10.93 -16.28
C PHE A 103 -8.71 -10.00 -16.94
N ASN A 104 -7.41 -10.27 -16.75
CA ASN A 104 -6.30 -9.45 -17.26
C ASN A 104 -6.49 -7.95 -16.95
N LEU A 105 -6.84 -7.65 -15.71
CA LEU A 105 -7.18 -6.27 -15.31
C LEU A 105 -5.95 -5.37 -15.20
N CYS A 106 -4.78 -5.93 -14.89
CA CYS A 106 -3.51 -5.21 -14.81
C CYS A 106 -2.51 -5.78 -15.83
N PRO A 107 -2.70 -5.51 -17.14
CA PRO A 107 -1.78 -5.99 -18.16
C PRO A 107 -0.40 -5.35 -18.00
N GLU A 108 0.62 -6.01 -18.53
CA GLU A 108 1.95 -5.41 -18.64
C GLU A 108 1.94 -4.25 -19.61
N ILE A 109 2.59 -3.16 -19.22
CA ILE A 109 2.88 -2.01 -20.08
C ILE A 109 4.39 -1.81 -20.16
N SER A 110 4.87 -1.24 -21.27
CA SER A 110 6.26 -0.83 -21.40
C SER A 110 6.42 0.57 -20.82
N VAL A 111 7.33 0.70 -19.88
CA VAL A 111 7.66 2.00 -19.26
C VAL A 111 9.09 2.38 -19.64
N ASP A 112 9.26 3.59 -20.12
CA ASP A 112 10.56 4.21 -20.32
C ASP A 112 10.80 5.17 -19.15
N ASP A 113 11.81 4.89 -18.35
CA ASP A 113 12.13 5.65 -17.16
C ASP A 113 13.64 5.87 -17.06
N GLU A 114 14.08 7.03 -16.59
CA GLU A 114 15.49 7.38 -16.49
C GLU A 114 16.25 6.47 -15.51
N ILE A 115 15.58 5.99 -14.45
CA ILE A 115 16.18 5.15 -13.40
C ILE A 115 16.03 3.67 -13.76
N LEU A 116 14.83 3.25 -14.18
CA LEU A 116 14.52 1.86 -14.46
C LEU A 116 15.04 1.41 -15.84
N GLY A 117 15.29 2.34 -16.74
CA GLY A 117 15.72 2.10 -18.12
C GLY A 117 14.54 1.97 -19.10
N LYS A 118 14.87 1.80 -20.38
CA LYS A 118 13.88 1.72 -21.47
C LYS A 118 13.25 0.34 -21.57
N GLY A 119 11.97 0.32 -21.96
CA GLY A 119 11.21 -0.91 -22.25
C GLY A 119 10.99 -1.84 -21.06
N LYS A 120 11.07 -1.34 -19.84
CA LYS A 120 10.77 -2.13 -18.64
C LYS A 120 9.29 -2.50 -18.61
N LYS A 121 9.03 -3.76 -18.33
CA LYS A 121 7.66 -4.25 -18.17
C LYS A 121 7.18 -4.01 -16.75
N MET A 122 6.07 -3.31 -16.61
CA MET A 122 5.44 -3.01 -15.34
C MET A 122 3.94 -3.27 -15.40
N ARG A 123 3.35 -3.55 -14.25
CA ARG A 123 1.91 -3.72 -14.05
C ARG A 123 1.47 -2.79 -12.94
N PHE A 124 0.33 -2.14 -13.10
CA PHE A 124 -0.16 -1.15 -12.13
C PHE A 124 -1.60 -1.41 -11.71
N MET A 125 -1.88 -1.19 -10.43
CA MET A 125 -3.21 -1.15 -9.84
C MET A 125 -3.40 0.17 -9.10
N GLY A 126 -4.36 0.97 -9.51
CA GLY A 126 -4.75 2.17 -8.77
C GLY A 126 -5.62 1.82 -7.57
N ILE A 127 -5.39 2.45 -6.41
CA ILE A 127 -6.27 2.34 -5.25
C ILE A 127 -6.73 3.74 -4.84
N TYR A 128 -8.03 3.99 -4.99
CA TYR A 128 -8.67 5.25 -4.64
C TYR A 128 -9.70 5.03 -3.52
N SER A 129 -9.20 4.89 -2.32
CA SER A 129 -9.96 4.50 -1.15
C SER A 129 -9.33 5.03 0.14
N GLN A 130 -10.13 5.24 1.16
CA GLN A 130 -9.65 5.42 2.53
C GLN A 130 -9.07 4.11 3.07
N ASN A 131 -8.45 4.20 4.27
CA ASN A 131 -7.94 3.03 4.98
C ASN A 131 -9.09 2.07 5.32
N ARG A 132 -9.02 0.86 4.76
CA ARG A 132 -9.98 -0.22 4.99
C ARG A 132 -9.32 -1.58 4.70
N GLU A 133 -9.94 -2.66 5.14
CA GLU A 133 -9.32 -3.99 5.00
C GLU A 133 -9.09 -4.39 3.54
N GLU A 134 -9.99 -4.02 2.63
CA GLU A 134 -9.87 -4.34 1.21
C GLU A 134 -8.67 -3.64 0.56
N TRP A 135 -8.25 -2.48 1.08
CA TRP A 135 -7.02 -1.83 0.66
C TRP A 135 -5.80 -2.73 0.92
N ILE A 136 -5.72 -3.33 2.11
CA ILE A 136 -4.63 -4.24 2.50
C ILE A 136 -4.72 -5.56 1.71
N ILE A 137 -5.93 -6.11 1.55
CA ILE A 137 -6.16 -7.33 0.76
C ILE A 137 -5.69 -7.14 -0.68
N CYS A 138 -6.10 -6.03 -1.30
CA CYS A 138 -5.64 -5.66 -2.65
C CYS A 138 -4.12 -5.51 -2.70
N SER A 139 -3.53 -4.83 -1.72
CA SER A 139 -2.09 -4.62 -1.63
C SER A 139 -1.32 -5.95 -1.60
N PHE A 140 -1.71 -6.87 -0.74
CA PHE A 140 -1.06 -8.19 -0.69
C PHE A 140 -1.27 -8.98 -1.97
N GLY A 141 -2.49 -9.00 -2.54
CA GLY A 141 -2.74 -9.68 -3.82
C GLY A 141 -1.87 -9.12 -4.95
N CYS A 142 -1.73 -7.82 -5.05
CA CYS A 142 -0.87 -7.17 -6.04
C CYS A 142 0.61 -7.51 -5.83
N GLN A 143 1.08 -7.51 -4.58
CA GLN A 143 2.48 -7.81 -4.25
C GLN A 143 2.84 -9.28 -4.53
N MET A 144 1.91 -10.23 -4.40
CA MET A 144 2.13 -11.65 -4.73
C MET A 144 2.50 -11.87 -6.21
N ASP A 145 2.17 -10.93 -7.10
CA ASP A 145 2.42 -11.04 -8.54
C ASP A 145 3.08 -9.79 -9.13
N SER A 146 3.86 -9.08 -8.32
CA SER A 146 4.66 -7.90 -8.72
C SER A 146 3.84 -6.82 -9.44
N ILE A 147 2.58 -6.61 -9.03
CA ILE A 147 1.76 -5.51 -9.49
C ILE A 147 2.03 -4.29 -8.61
N THR A 148 2.47 -3.21 -9.21
CA THR A 148 2.77 -1.96 -8.52
C THR A 148 1.49 -1.23 -8.13
N ILE A 149 1.37 -0.85 -6.85
CA ILE A 149 0.21 -0.10 -6.35
C ILE A 149 0.44 1.39 -6.56
N VAL A 150 -0.56 2.06 -7.13
CA VAL A 150 -0.64 3.51 -7.30
C VAL A 150 -1.73 4.04 -6.37
N THR A 151 -1.32 4.66 -5.27
CA THR A 151 -2.26 5.18 -4.27
C THR A 151 -2.80 6.55 -4.65
N LEU A 152 -4.12 6.72 -4.58
CA LEU A 152 -4.82 7.96 -4.83
C LEU A 152 -5.51 8.41 -3.54
N TYR A 153 -5.16 9.59 -3.06
CA TYR A 153 -5.75 10.13 -1.83
C TYR A 153 -7.01 10.93 -2.13
N ASP A 154 -7.99 10.89 -1.22
CA ASP A 154 -9.25 11.63 -1.33
C ASP A 154 -9.05 13.14 -1.49
N THR A 155 -7.97 13.67 -0.93
CA THR A 155 -7.62 15.10 -0.97
C THR A 155 -7.01 15.54 -2.29
N LEU A 156 -6.68 14.61 -3.20
CA LEU A 156 -6.14 14.97 -4.51
C LEU A 156 -7.19 15.65 -5.37
N GLY A 157 -6.80 16.78 -5.97
CA GLY A 157 -7.59 17.43 -7.01
C GLY A 157 -7.67 16.59 -8.29
N MET A 158 -8.67 16.84 -9.12
CA MET A 158 -8.88 16.11 -10.38
C MET A 158 -7.66 16.19 -11.31
N ASN A 159 -6.99 17.34 -11.38
CA ASN A 159 -5.80 17.51 -12.22
C ASN A 159 -4.62 16.65 -11.75
N SER A 160 -4.45 16.49 -10.44
CA SER A 160 -3.40 15.60 -9.90
C SER A 160 -3.68 14.13 -10.20
N ILE A 161 -4.95 13.72 -10.10
CA ILE A 161 -5.37 12.35 -10.44
C ILE A 161 -5.17 12.10 -11.95
N GLU A 162 -5.56 13.04 -12.80
CA GLU A 162 -5.33 12.98 -14.24
C GLU A 162 -3.85 12.84 -14.58
N PHE A 163 -2.99 13.61 -13.92
CA PHE A 163 -1.53 13.52 -14.08
C PHE A 163 -1.02 12.12 -13.74
N ILE A 164 -1.45 11.57 -12.58
CA ILE A 164 -1.06 10.22 -12.16
C ILE A 164 -1.53 9.17 -13.17
N PHE A 165 -2.75 9.26 -13.68
CA PHE A 165 -3.26 8.33 -14.69
C PHE A 165 -2.48 8.39 -16.00
N LYS A 166 -2.09 9.58 -16.43
CA LYS A 166 -1.27 9.74 -17.63
C LYS A 166 0.17 9.25 -17.44
N GLN A 167 0.75 9.48 -16.26
CA GLN A 167 2.11 9.07 -15.95
C GLN A 167 2.24 7.54 -15.82
N THR A 168 1.27 6.91 -15.15
CA THR A 168 1.33 5.47 -14.85
C THR A 168 0.72 4.60 -15.94
N GLU A 169 -0.10 5.18 -16.81
CA GLU A 169 -0.86 4.46 -17.85
C GLU A 169 -1.66 3.27 -17.30
N LEU A 170 -2.00 3.30 -16.01
CA LEU A 170 -2.75 2.21 -15.37
C LEU A 170 -4.12 2.02 -16.03
N THR A 171 -4.56 0.76 -16.07
CA THR A 171 -5.81 0.39 -16.74
C THR A 171 -6.94 0.09 -15.77
N THR A 172 -6.62 -0.11 -14.50
CA THR A 172 -7.58 -0.55 -13.47
C THR A 172 -7.40 0.23 -12.19
N ILE A 173 -8.51 0.62 -11.60
CA ILE A 173 -8.59 1.26 -10.28
C ILE A 173 -9.56 0.50 -9.37
N LEU A 174 -9.17 0.35 -8.12
CA LEU A 174 -10.03 -0.04 -7.01
C LEU A 174 -10.56 1.23 -6.35
N ALA A 175 -11.86 1.44 -6.28
CA ALA A 175 -12.44 2.70 -5.80
C ALA A 175 -13.60 2.49 -4.83
N GLU A 176 -13.65 3.32 -3.80
CA GLU A 176 -14.84 3.44 -2.94
C GLU A 176 -16.00 4.13 -3.64
N SER A 177 -17.24 3.78 -3.22
CA SER A 177 -18.47 4.35 -3.75
C SER A 177 -18.51 5.87 -3.73
N LYS A 178 -18.02 6.51 -2.66
CA LYS A 178 -17.98 7.98 -2.56
C LYS A 178 -17.12 8.66 -3.63
N ASN A 179 -16.18 7.94 -4.23
CA ASN A 179 -15.27 8.46 -5.25
C ASN A 179 -15.79 8.22 -6.69
N LEU A 180 -16.87 7.44 -6.85
CA LEU A 180 -17.38 7.10 -8.18
C LEU A 180 -17.87 8.30 -8.97
N GLU A 181 -18.61 9.22 -8.37
CA GLU A 181 -19.08 10.42 -9.06
C GLU A 181 -17.93 11.22 -9.66
N LYS A 182 -16.84 11.38 -8.89
CA LYS A 182 -15.65 12.07 -9.35
C LYS A 182 -14.98 11.33 -10.51
N ILE A 183 -14.90 10.00 -10.44
CA ILE A 183 -14.34 9.16 -11.51
C ILE A 183 -15.21 9.26 -12.77
N LEU A 184 -16.53 9.19 -12.64
CA LEU A 184 -17.47 9.30 -13.77
C LEU A 184 -17.37 10.67 -14.45
N LYS A 185 -17.29 11.75 -13.65
CA LYS A 185 -17.05 13.09 -14.19
C LYS A 185 -15.72 13.18 -14.93
N MET A 186 -14.64 12.61 -14.38
CA MET A 186 -13.35 12.56 -15.07
C MET A 186 -13.43 11.78 -16.38
N LYS A 187 -14.27 10.72 -16.44
CA LYS A 187 -14.52 9.97 -17.68
C LYS A 187 -15.20 10.84 -18.74
N GLU A 188 -16.24 11.59 -18.35
CA GLU A 188 -16.95 12.52 -19.24
C GLU A 188 -16.02 13.61 -19.79
N GLU A 189 -15.05 14.07 -18.96
CA GLU A 189 -14.06 15.06 -19.33
C GLU A 189 -12.83 14.47 -20.06
N ASN A 190 -12.82 13.16 -20.41
CA ASN A 190 -11.69 12.44 -21.01
C ASN A 190 -10.38 12.52 -20.21
N LYS A 191 -10.48 12.54 -18.87
CA LYS A 191 -9.34 12.68 -17.94
C LYS A 191 -8.92 11.38 -17.28
N LEU A 192 -9.47 10.23 -17.67
CA LEU A 192 -9.12 8.92 -17.09
C LEU A 192 -7.87 8.27 -17.70
N GLY A 193 -7.26 8.87 -18.72
CA GLY A 193 -6.12 8.25 -19.40
C GLY A 193 -6.48 6.84 -19.93
N ASN A 194 -5.70 5.84 -19.55
CA ASN A 194 -5.89 4.45 -19.98
C ASN A 194 -6.80 3.62 -19.06
N VAL A 195 -7.43 4.23 -18.04
CA VAL A 195 -8.32 3.50 -17.11
C VAL A 195 -9.56 2.98 -17.83
N LYS A 196 -9.71 1.65 -17.84
CA LYS A 196 -10.82 0.92 -18.49
C LYS A 196 -11.70 0.19 -17.48
N ASN A 197 -11.12 -0.19 -16.34
CA ASN A 197 -11.77 -1.02 -15.35
C ASN A 197 -11.83 -0.31 -13.99
N ILE A 198 -12.99 -0.40 -13.37
CA ILE A 198 -13.22 0.09 -12.00
C ILE A 198 -13.67 -1.10 -11.17
N ILE A 199 -12.88 -1.48 -10.17
CA ILE A 199 -13.29 -2.42 -9.14
C ILE A 199 -13.92 -1.60 -8.04
N TYR A 200 -15.19 -1.85 -7.82
CA TYR A 200 -16.00 -1.04 -6.93
C TYR A 200 -16.07 -1.65 -5.53
N LEU A 201 -15.76 -0.83 -4.52
CA LEU A 201 -15.93 -1.19 -3.11
C LEU A 201 -17.22 -0.56 -2.58
N ASN A 202 -18.15 -1.42 -2.16
CA ASN A 202 -19.38 -0.95 -1.53
C ASN A 202 -19.07 -0.31 -0.16
N CYS A 203 -19.69 0.82 0.14
CA CYS A 203 -19.74 1.36 1.49
C CYS A 203 -20.97 0.75 2.17
N ASN A 204 -20.73 -0.19 3.09
CA ASN A 204 -21.77 -0.62 4.02
C ASN A 204 -21.96 0.44 5.09
#